data_297853737cc7c8c4c3d47d5905536671
#
_entry.id   297853737cc7c8c4c3d47d5905536671
#
_cell.length_a   1.000
_cell.length_b   1.000
_cell.length_c   1.000
_cell.angle_alpha   90.00
_cell.angle_beta   90.00
_cell.angle_gamma   90.00
#
_symmetry.space_group_name_H-M   'P 1'
#
loop_
_entity.id
_entity.type
_entity.pdbx_description
1 polymer ?
#
loop_
_entity_poly.entity_id
_entity_poly.type
_entity_poly.pdbx_seq_one_letter_code
_entity_poly.pdbx_strand_id
1 'polypeptide(L)'
;TIARRTPPGTGGISKIQRKDEMRIDNKLCKPIAISIEKLHPFEGHPYKVLDNGEMETLIESIHNEGILSPLIVRPLEGTAEYEVISGHRRLHAAQRAGLSAVPALVYEISREEAAIMLVDSNLHREHILPSEKAFAYKLKADALNHRGERTDLTSGQVGPKLRSDEMIAEESGESRKQVQRYIRLTYLIPELLQLVDDGKIALTPAVELSYLPEKAQTCLLEEMRRNDC
;
A
#
# COMPACT_ATOMS: atom_id res chain seq x y z
N THR A 1 45.69 52.82 3.78
CA THR A 1 45.29 51.67 2.92
C THR A 1 44.82 50.52 3.83
N ILE A 2 43.50 50.37 4.01
CA ILE A 2 42.89 49.38 4.89
C ILE A 2 42.42 48.20 4.02
N ALA A 3 43.09 47.05 4.18
CA ALA A 3 42.72 45.84 3.51
C ALA A 3 41.47 45.21 4.19
N ARG A 4 40.38 45.11 3.45
CA ARG A 4 39.15 44.40 3.87
C ARG A 4 39.39 42.87 3.73
N ARG A 5 39.32 42.15 4.86
CA ARG A 5 39.28 40.72 4.88
C ARG A 5 37.85 40.24 4.50
N THR A 6 37.72 39.47 3.47
CA THR A 6 36.54 38.73 3.11
C THR A 6 36.37 37.49 4.04
N PRO A 7 35.16 37.17 4.51
CA PRO A 7 34.95 35.94 5.29
C PRO A 7 34.98 34.70 4.38
N PRO A 8 35.34 33.52 4.92
CA PRO A 8 35.39 32.25 4.16
C PRO A 8 33.99 31.83 3.73
N GLY A 9 33.89 31.40 2.49
CA GLY A 9 32.67 30.93 1.87
C GLY A 9 32.03 29.77 2.62
N THR A 10 30.76 29.90 2.90
CA THR A 10 29.86 28.83 3.28
C THR A 10 29.82 27.79 2.16
N GLY A 11 30.38 26.62 2.44
CA GLY A 11 30.32 25.46 1.56
C GLY A 11 28.87 25.15 1.19
N GLY A 12 28.60 25.24 -0.10
CA GLY A 12 27.30 24.89 -0.66
C GLY A 12 26.96 23.44 -0.34
N ILE A 13 25.92 23.27 0.43
CA ILE A 13 25.21 21.98 0.52
C ILE A 13 24.71 21.71 -0.89
N SER A 14 25.37 20.80 -1.59
CA SER A 14 24.92 20.32 -2.88
C SER A 14 23.51 19.81 -2.72
N LYS A 15 22.55 20.50 -3.33
CA LYS A 15 21.22 19.98 -3.61
C LYS A 15 21.42 18.68 -4.38
N ILE A 16 21.38 17.56 -3.69
CA ILE A 16 21.09 16.27 -4.29
C ILE A 16 19.70 16.48 -4.92
N GLN A 17 19.71 16.76 -6.20
CA GLN A 17 18.52 16.79 -7.01
C GLN A 17 17.90 15.40 -6.93
N ARG A 18 16.80 15.29 -6.19
CA ARG A 18 15.86 14.20 -6.29
C ARG A 18 15.26 14.23 -7.69
N LYS A 19 15.93 13.64 -8.63
CA LYS A 19 15.48 13.42 -10.01
C LYS A 19 15.24 11.93 -10.21
N ASP A 20 14.38 11.37 -9.39
CA ASP A 20 13.51 10.26 -9.76
C ASP A 20 12.09 10.62 -9.37
N GLU A 21 11.67 11.82 -9.77
CA GLU A 21 10.25 12.08 -9.96
C GLU A 21 9.78 11.02 -10.96
N MET A 22 8.99 10.10 -10.45
CA MET A 22 8.14 9.21 -11.22
C MET A 22 7.56 10.06 -12.35
N ARG A 23 8.09 9.92 -13.56
CA ARG A 23 7.49 10.49 -14.76
C ARG A 23 6.16 9.77 -14.97
N ILE A 24 5.18 10.15 -14.15
CA ILE A 24 3.81 10.10 -14.57
C ILE A 24 3.77 11.09 -15.71
N ASP A 25 3.79 10.60 -16.94
CA ASP A 25 3.45 11.44 -18.07
C ASP A 25 2.08 12.01 -17.75
N ASN A 26 2.07 13.24 -17.27
CA ASN A 26 0.89 14.00 -16.90
C ASN A 26 0.19 14.47 -18.19
N LYS A 27 -0.03 13.53 -19.12
CA LYS A 27 -1.07 13.63 -20.11
C LYS A 27 -2.33 13.66 -19.27
N LEU A 28 -3.01 14.80 -19.23
CA LEU A 28 -4.32 14.99 -18.60
C LEU A 28 -5.22 13.80 -18.99
N CYS A 29 -5.12 12.72 -18.21
CA CYS A 29 -5.98 11.57 -18.41
C CYS A 29 -7.39 12.02 -18.02
N LYS A 30 -8.23 12.26 -19.03
CA LYS A 30 -9.64 12.51 -18.78
C LYS A 30 -10.25 11.23 -18.21
N PRO A 31 -11.08 11.32 -17.18
CA PRO A 31 -11.81 10.15 -16.69
C PRO A 31 -12.64 9.56 -17.83
N ILE A 32 -12.59 8.25 -17.96
CA ILE A 32 -13.43 7.49 -18.89
C ILE A 32 -14.44 6.65 -18.08
N ALA A 33 -15.64 6.44 -18.63
CA ALA A 33 -16.61 5.54 -18.03
C ALA A 33 -16.21 4.09 -18.35
N ILE A 34 -16.00 3.28 -17.31
CA ILE A 34 -15.67 1.86 -17.44
C ILE A 34 -16.81 1.05 -16.81
N SER A 35 -17.26 -0.01 -17.53
CA SER A 35 -18.23 -0.96 -16.98
C SER A 35 -17.68 -1.63 -15.72
N ILE A 36 -18.50 -1.73 -14.68
CA ILE A 36 -18.12 -2.36 -13.41
C ILE A 36 -17.72 -3.82 -13.59
N GLU A 37 -18.33 -4.52 -14.56
CA GLU A 37 -17.98 -5.92 -14.88
C GLU A 37 -16.54 -6.12 -15.37
N LYS A 38 -15.90 -5.05 -15.88
CA LYS A 38 -14.51 -5.06 -16.35
C LYS A 38 -13.50 -4.65 -15.27
N LEU A 39 -13.97 -4.35 -14.08
CA LEU A 39 -13.15 -3.86 -12.98
C LEU A 39 -12.92 -4.97 -11.96
N HIS A 40 -11.65 -5.31 -11.75
CA HIS A 40 -11.21 -6.30 -10.77
C HIS A 40 -10.49 -5.63 -9.60
N PRO A 41 -10.69 -6.09 -8.37
CA PRO A 41 -9.89 -5.61 -7.24
C PRO A 41 -8.41 -5.99 -7.45
N PHE A 42 -7.50 -5.19 -6.93
CA PHE A 42 -6.07 -5.50 -6.95
C PHE A 42 -5.82 -6.83 -6.22
N GLU A 43 -5.15 -7.77 -6.89
CA GLU A 43 -4.82 -9.05 -6.31
C GLU A 43 -3.87 -8.89 -5.11
N GLY A 44 -4.26 -9.39 -3.94
CA GLY A 44 -3.52 -9.20 -2.69
C GLY A 44 -3.74 -7.82 -2.05
N HIS A 45 -4.85 -7.14 -2.37
CA HIS A 45 -5.21 -5.86 -1.75
C HIS A 45 -5.23 -5.98 -0.21
N PRO A 46 -4.37 -5.22 0.50
CA PRO A 46 -4.17 -5.42 1.93
C PRO A 46 -5.29 -4.84 2.81
N TYR A 47 -6.06 -3.88 2.28
CA TYR A 47 -7.04 -3.12 3.07
C TYR A 47 -8.43 -3.73 2.96
N LYS A 48 -9.07 -3.96 4.11
CA LYS A 48 -10.43 -4.52 4.18
C LYS A 48 -11.47 -3.45 3.77
N VAL A 49 -12.42 -3.85 2.93
CA VAL A 49 -13.61 -3.05 2.65
C VAL A 49 -14.69 -3.53 3.59
N LEU A 50 -15.07 -2.68 4.56
CA LEU A 50 -16.04 -3.01 5.59
C LEU A 50 -17.40 -2.43 5.24
N ASP A 51 -18.44 -3.26 5.38
CA ASP A 51 -19.85 -2.83 5.30
C ASP A 51 -20.29 -2.30 6.69
N ASN A 52 -20.06 -1.02 6.91
CA ASN A 52 -20.42 -0.29 8.12
C ASN A 52 -21.30 0.92 7.80
N GLY A 53 -21.72 1.68 8.81
CA GLY A 53 -22.55 2.87 8.62
C GLY A 53 -21.97 3.91 7.65
N GLU A 54 -20.65 4.07 7.63
CA GLU A 54 -19.96 4.94 6.65
C GLU A 54 -20.10 4.42 5.21
N MET A 55 -20.14 3.11 5.02
CA MET A 55 -20.35 2.50 3.71
C MET A 55 -21.78 2.76 3.23
N GLU A 56 -22.79 2.65 4.09
CA GLU A 56 -24.16 2.95 3.74
C GLU A 56 -24.34 4.42 3.34
N THR A 57 -23.72 5.35 4.08
CA THR A 57 -23.70 6.78 3.70
C THR A 57 -23.02 7.01 2.34
N LEU A 58 -21.93 6.29 2.06
CA LEU A 58 -21.25 6.37 0.78
C LEU A 58 -22.09 5.82 -0.37
N ILE A 59 -22.84 4.72 -0.14
CA ILE A 59 -23.75 4.13 -1.12
C ILE A 59 -24.86 5.13 -1.46
N GLU A 60 -25.46 5.76 -0.45
CA GLU A 60 -26.51 6.77 -0.63
C GLU A 60 -25.99 7.98 -1.42
N SER A 61 -24.81 8.49 -1.07
CA SER A 61 -24.18 9.58 -1.80
C SER A 61 -23.91 9.22 -3.28
N ILE A 62 -23.38 8.03 -3.53
CA ILE A 62 -23.11 7.56 -4.89
C ILE A 62 -24.40 7.31 -5.69
N HIS A 63 -25.46 6.84 -5.03
CA HIS A 63 -26.75 6.67 -5.68
C HIS A 63 -27.35 8.02 -6.13
N ASN A 64 -27.21 9.08 -5.32
CA ASN A 64 -27.79 10.38 -5.59
C ASN A 64 -26.94 11.26 -6.52
N GLU A 65 -25.63 11.25 -6.37
CA GLU A 65 -24.69 12.19 -7.02
C GLU A 65 -23.72 11.49 -7.99
N GLY A 66 -23.69 10.16 -7.99
CA GLY A 66 -22.68 9.39 -8.71
C GLY A 66 -21.28 9.47 -8.05
N ILE A 67 -20.27 9.02 -8.76
CA ILE A 67 -18.89 9.06 -8.29
C ILE A 67 -18.23 10.38 -8.71
N LEU A 68 -18.05 11.30 -7.78
CA LEU A 68 -17.43 12.60 -8.00
C LEU A 68 -15.90 12.50 -8.21
N SER A 69 -15.24 11.61 -7.48
CA SER A 69 -13.80 11.38 -7.61
C SER A 69 -13.54 10.07 -8.35
N PRO A 70 -12.96 10.09 -9.56
CA PRO A 70 -12.76 8.88 -10.37
C PRO A 70 -11.88 7.84 -9.68
N LEU A 71 -12.07 6.57 -10.02
CA LEU A 71 -11.20 5.48 -9.62
C LEU A 71 -9.85 5.60 -10.35
N ILE A 72 -8.81 5.00 -9.79
CA ILE A 72 -7.53 4.81 -10.49
C ILE A 72 -7.40 3.34 -10.80
N VAL A 73 -7.15 3.04 -12.09
CA VAL A 73 -7.09 1.67 -12.60
C VAL A 73 -5.89 1.49 -13.54
N ARG A 74 -5.44 0.26 -13.73
CA ARG A 74 -4.49 -0.11 -14.78
C ARG A 74 -5.09 -1.17 -15.70
N PRO A 75 -4.72 -1.23 -16.99
CA PRO A 75 -5.16 -2.30 -17.86
C PRO A 75 -4.50 -3.63 -17.46
N LEU A 76 -5.26 -4.72 -17.57
CA LEU A 76 -4.71 -6.07 -17.45
C LEU A 76 -4.20 -6.54 -18.82
N GLU A 77 -2.98 -7.06 -18.86
CA GLU A 77 -2.33 -7.49 -20.08
C GLU A 77 -3.14 -8.58 -20.79
N GLY A 78 -3.34 -8.43 -22.11
CA GLY A 78 -4.02 -9.41 -22.95
C GLY A 78 -5.55 -9.44 -22.82
N THR A 79 -6.15 -8.54 -22.05
CA THR A 79 -7.60 -8.45 -21.86
C THR A 79 -8.09 -7.01 -22.06
N ALA A 80 -9.43 -6.84 -22.14
CA ALA A 80 -10.06 -5.51 -22.11
C ALA A 80 -10.58 -5.16 -20.71
N GLU A 81 -9.92 -5.68 -19.68
CA GLU A 81 -10.26 -5.55 -18.27
C GLU A 81 -9.24 -4.70 -17.52
N TYR A 82 -9.61 -4.23 -16.35
CA TYR A 82 -8.80 -3.31 -15.57
C TYR A 82 -8.71 -3.76 -14.11
N GLU A 83 -7.56 -3.54 -13.51
CA GLU A 83 -7.33 -3.75 -12.08
C GLU A 83 -7.38 -2.40 -11.34
N VAL A 84 -8.13 -2.35 -10.25
CA VAL A 84 -8.36 -1.13 -9.47
C VAL A 84 -7.21 -0.93 -8.50
N ILE A 85 -6.51 0.19 -8.64
CA ILE A 85 -5.39 0.58 -7.77
C ILE A 85 -5.91 1.42 -6.58
N SER A 86 -6.82 2.36 -6.86
CA SER A 86 -7.40 3.22 -5.81
C SER A 86 -8.88 3.42 -6.03
N GLY A 87 -9.64 3.39 -4.93
CA GLY A 87 -11.09 3.60 -4.93
C GLY A 87 -11.89 2.31 -4.71
N HIS A 88 -11.34 1.27 -4.09
CA HIS A 88 -12.03 0.01 -3.79
C HIS A 88 -13.34 0.20 -3.02
N ARG A 89 -13.38 1.10 -2.02
CA ARG A 89 -14.62 1.44 -1.30
C ARG A 89 -15.66 2.06 -2.24
N ARG A 90 -15.26 2.94 -3.17
CA ARG A 90 -16.16 3.57 -4.16
C ARG A 90 -16.68 2.55 -5.18
N LEU A 91 -15.81 1.62 -5.63
CA LEU A 91 -16.25 0.53 -6.50
C LEU A 91 -17.28 -0.35 -5.80
N HIS A 92 -17.01 -0.77 -4.55
CA HIS A 92 -17.94 -1.59 -3.76
C HIS A 92 -19.28 -0.88 -3.54
N ALA A 93 -19.26 0.40 -3.17
CA ALA A 93 -20.46 1.19 -3.00
C ALA A 93 -21.24 1.38 -4.32
N ALA A 94 -20.56 1.57 -5.45
CA ALA A 94 -21.16 1.69 -6.77
C ALA A 94 -21.85 0.38 -7.21
N GLN A 95 -21.25 -0.76 -6.92
CA GLN A 95 -21.86 -2.08 -7.14
C GLN A 95 -23.14 -2.24 -6.34
N ARG A 96 -23.12 -1.88 -5.06
CA ARG A 96 -24.31 -1.94 -4.18
C ARG A 96 -25.37 -0.92 -4.56
N ALA A 97 -24.98 0.25 -5.08
CA ALA A 97 -25.90 1.27 -5.60
C ALA A 97 -26.51 0.90 -6.98
N GLY A 98 -26.07 -0.21 -7.60
CA GLY A 98 -26.60 -0.70 -8.88
C GLY A 98 -26.12 0.08 -10.11
N LEU A 99 -24.99 0.78 -10.03
CA LEU A 99 -24.39 1.45 -11.18
C LEU A 99 -23.82 0.41 -12.17
N SER A 100 -23.98 0.67 -13.47
CA SER A 100 -23.40 -0.18 -14.53
C SER A 100 -21.97 0.20 -14.93
N ALA A 101 -21.60 1.47 -14.72
CA ALA A 101 -20.30 2.00 -15.07
C ALA A 101 -19.87 3.08 -14.08
N VAL A 102 -18.57 3.28 -13.95
CA VAL A 102 -17.94 4.26 -13.05
C VAL A 102 -16.85 5.06 -13.77
N PRO A 103 -16.65 6.34 -13.41
CA PRO A 103 -15.55 7.12 -13.95
C PRO A 103 -14.21 6.61 -13.41
N ALA A 104 -13.24 6.38 -14.29
CA ALA A 104 -11.91 5.93 -13.92
C ALA A 104 -10.82 6.63 -14.73
N LEU A 105 -9.67 6.81 -14.10
CA LEU A 105 -8.41 7.24 -14.71
C LEU A 105 -7.57 6.00 -14.98
N VAL A 106 -7.19 5.79 -16.22
CA VAL A 106 -6.37 4.64 -16.64
C VAL A 106 -4.90 5.04 -16.63
N TYR A 107 -4.10 4.30 -15.86
CA TYR A 107 -2.65 4.44 -15.80
C TYR A 107 -1.99 3.21 -16.42
N GLU A 108 -1.19 3.43 -17.44
CA GLU A 108 -0.39 2.38 -18.08
C GLU A 108 0.90 2.15 -17.28
N ILE A 109 0.79 1.45 -16.16
CA ILE A 109 1.88 1.17 -15.24
C ILE A 109 2.00 -0.34 -14.97
N SER A 110 3.20 -0.77 -14.56
CA SER A 110 3.44 -2.17 -14.18
C SER A 110 2.68 -2.56 -12.91
N ARG A 111 2.63 -3.86 -12.62
CA ARG A 111 2.01 -4.36 -11.39
C ARG A 111 2.77 -3.87 -10.15
N GLU A 112 4.09 -3.81 -10.21
CA GLU A 112 4.95 -3.35 -9.12
C GLU A 112 4.71 -1.86 -8.83
N GLU A 113 4.61 -1.04 -9.87
CA GLU A 113 4.30 0.39 -9.73
C GLU A 113 2.89 0.60 -9.18
N ALA A 114 1.93 -0.18 -9.61
CA ALA A 114 0.57 -0.15 -9.10
C ALA A 114 0.50 -0.57 -7.61
N ALA A 115 1.25 -1.59 -7.20
CA ALA A 115 1.35 -2.03 -5.81
C ALA A 115 1.93 -0.93 -4.90
N ILE A 116 2.99 -0.25 -5.35
CA ILE A 116 3.58 0.88 -4.62
C ILE A 116 2.57 2.00 -4.50
N MET A 117 1.92 2.42 -5.61
CA MET A 117 0.91 3.48 -5.62
C MET A 117 -0.28 3.15 -4.70
N LEU A 118 -0.73 1.90 -4.69
CA LEU A 118 -1.81 1.44 -3.83
C LEU A 118 -1.45 1.61 -2.35
N VAL A 119 -0.26 1.17 -1.95
CA VAL A 119 0.19 1.28 -0.56
C VAL A 119 0.38 2.75 -0.17
N ASP A 120 1.05 3.55 -0.99
CA ASP A 120 1.34 4.97 -0.70
C ASP A 120 0.06 5.79 -0.53
N SER A 121 -0.94 5.55 -1.37
CA SER A 121 -2.24 6.25 -1.27
C SER A 121 -3.03 5.93 0.01
N ASN A 122 -2.67 4.86 0.73
CA ASN A 122 -3.34 4.42 1.95
C ASN A 122 -2.47 4.52 3.22
N LEU A 123 -1.17 4.77 3.08
CA LEU A 123 -0.20 4.74 4.19
C LEU A 123 -0.49 5.80 5.26
N HIS A 124 -1.11 6.91 4.89
CA HIS A 124 -1.42 8.04 5.77
C HIS A 124 -2.86 8.03 6.32
N ARG A 125 -3.57 6.90 6.22
CA ARG A 125 -4.88 6.78 6.87
C ARG A 125 -4.72 6.79 8.40
N GLU A 126 -5.62 7.48 9.09
CA GLU A 126 -5.60 7.59 10.56
C GLU A 126 -5.74 6.23 11.27
N HIS A 127 -6.53 5.32 10.70
CA HIS A 127 -6.79 4.01 11.26
C HIS A 127 -6.47 2.91 10.25
N ILE A 128 -5.29 2.30 10.39
CA ILE A 128 -4.87 1.12 9.65
C ILE A 128 -4.68 -0.01 10.65
N LEU A 129 -5.34 -1.15 10.41
CA LEU A 129 -5.19 -2.33 11.26
C LEU A 129 -3.76 -2.89 11.17
N PRO A 130 -3.26 -3.53 12.25
CA PRO A 130 -1.93 -4.17 12.22
C PRO A 130 -1.77 -5.17 11.08
N SER A 131 -2.80 -5.96 10.78
CA SER A 131 -2.81 -6.89 9.64
C SER A 131 -2.71 -6.17 8.30
N GLU A 132 -3.50 -5.12 8.10
CA GLU A 132 -3.46 -4.32 6.87
C GLU A 132 -2.08 -3.70 6.64
N LYS A 133 -1.48 -3.16 7.71
CA LYS A 133 -0.13 -2.59 7.68
C LYS A 133 0.92 -3.64 7.35
N ALA A 134 0.79 -4.85 7.92
CA ALA A 134 1.67 -5.98 7.67
C ALA A 134 1.67 -6.39 6.19
N PHE A 135 0.48 -6.62 5.61
CA PHE A 135 0.35 -7.00 4.20
C PHE A 135 0.70 -5.86 3.25
N ALA A 136 0.39 -4.60 3.60
CA ALA A 136 0.78 -3.43 2.81
C ALA A 136 2.30 -3.29 2.71
N TYR A 137 3.01 -3.39 3.84
CA TYR A 137 4.48 -3.33 3.83
C TYR A 137 5.12 -4.50 3.10
N LYS A 138 4.57 -5.71 3.24
CA LYS A 138 5.03 -6.87 2.47
C LYS A 138 4.83 -6.65 0.98
N LEU A 139 3.64 -6.26 0.55
CA LEU A 139 3.33 -6.00 -0.87
C LEU A 139 4.28 -4.95 -1.47
N LYS A 140 4.52 -3.85 -0.75
CA LYS A 140 5.43 -2.80 -1.20
C LYS A 140 6.89 -3.27 -1.23
N ALA A 141 7.34 -4.04 -0.22
CA ALA A 141 8.69 -4.58 -0.18
C ALA A 141 8.96 -5.55 -1.34
N ASP A 142 7.99 -6.43 -1.63
CA ASP A 142 8.06 -7.37 -2.76
C ASP A 142 8.13 -6.61 -4.10
N ALA A 143 7.29 -5.59 -4.29
CA ALA A 143 7.28 -4.76 -5.48
C ALA A 143 8.61 -4.00 -5.69
N LEU A 144 9.17 -3.42 -4.62
CA LEU A 144 10.46 -2.73 -4.67
C LEU A 144 11.63 -3.68 -4.99
N ASN A 145 11.60 -4.91 -4.47
CA ASN A 145 12.62 -5.91 -4.74
C ASN A 145 12.59 -6.35 -6.21
N HIS A 146 11.42 -6.67 -6.77
CA HIS A 146 11.28 -7.05 -8.18
C HIS A 146 11.68 -5.91 -9.14
N ARG A 147 11.35 -4.67 -8.79
CA ARG A 147 11.80 -3.49 -9.58
C ARG A 147 13.32 -3.36 -9.57
N GLY A 148 13.97 -3.67 -8.44
CA GLY A 148 15.42 -3.63 -8.32
C GLY A 148 16.16 -4.68 -9.16
N GLU A 149 15.62 -5.87 -9.32
CA GLU A 149 16.20 -6.92 -10.16
C GLU A 149 16.21 -6.56 -11.64
N ARG A 150 15.17 -5.84 -12.12
CA ARG A 150 15.09 -5.36 -13.52
C ARG A 150 16.08 -4.25 -13.85
N THR A 151 16.42 -3.39 -12.89
CA THR A 151 17.37 -2.27 -13.11
C THR A 151 18.82 -2.72 -13.07
N ASP A 152 19.17 -3.81 -12.37
CA ASP A 152 20.55 -4.31 -12.30
C ASP A 152 21.08 -4.88 -13.65
N LEU A 153 20.18 -5.17 -14.60
CA LEU A 153 20.53 -5.64 -15.94
C LEU A 153 20.92 -4.50 -16.91
N THR A 154 20.65 -3.23 -16.56
CA THR A 154 20.79 -2.11 -17.51
C THR A 154 21.69 -0.96 -17.05
N SER A 155 22.12 -0.90 -15.79
CA SER A 155 22.94 0.23 -15.31
C SER A 155 24.17 -0.21 -14.50
N GLY A 156 25.34 0.03 -15.07
CA GLY A 156 26.65 -0.20 -14.44
C GLY A 156 27.06 0.82 -13.36
N GLN A 157 26.11 1.44 -12.65
CA GLN A 157 26.40 2.33 -11.52
C GLN A 157 25.99 1.67 -10.20
N VAL A 158 26.99 1.17 -9.47
CA VAL A 158 26.85 0.65 -8.11
C VAL A 158 26.81 1.84 -7.13
N GLY A 159 25.60 2.42 -6.94
CA GLY A 159 25.30 3.23 -5.76
C GLY A 159 24.85 2.33 -4.60
N PRO A 160 24.94 2.76 -3.31
CA PRO A 160 24.40 1.99 -2.21
C PRO A 160 22.87 1.84 -2.42
N LYS A 161 22.45 0.60 -2.75
CA LYS A 161 21.03 0.25 -2.93
C LYS A 161 20.37 0.31 -1.55
N LEU A 162 19.54 1.31 -1.33
CA LEU A 162 18.67 1.36 -0.15
C LEU A 162 17.81 0.09 -0.14
N ARG A 163 17.78 -0.59 1.01
CA ARG A 163 16.94 -1.78 1.18
C ARG A 163 15.48 -1.37 1.14
N SER A 164 14.62 -2.21 0.62
CA SER A 164 13.18 -1.95 0.52
C SER A 164 12.54 -1.60 1.88
N ASP A 165 13.00 -2.24 2.96
CA ASP A 165 12.55 -1.96 4.33
C ASP A 165 12.99 -0.56 4.85
N GLU A 166 14.12 -0.04 4.40
CA GLU A 166 14.60 1.32 4.71
C GLU A 166 13.78 2.38 3.96
N MET A 167 13.47 2.15 2.70
CA MET A 167 12.61 3.04 1.91
C MET A 167 11.20 3.15 2.50
N ILE A 168 10.60 2.01 2.86
CA ILE A 168 9.28 1.98 3.51
C ILE A 168 9.32 2.71 4.85
N ALA A 169 10.37 2.53 5.64
CA ALA A 169 10.54 3.19 6.94
C ALA A 169 10.63 4.72 6.81
N GLU A 170 11.39 5.22 5.84
CA GLU A 170 11.52 6.66 5.57
C GLU A 170 10.17 7.29 5.17
N GLU A 171 9.41 6.62 4.30
CA GLU A 171 8.12 7.13 3.80
C GLU A 171 6.99 7.01 4.84
N SER A 172 6.99 5.95 5.66
CA SER A 172 5.97 5.74 6.70
C SER A 172 6.24 6.52 7.99
N GLY A 173 7.45 7.07 8.15
CA GLY A 173 7.88 7.70 9.40
C GLY A 173 8.15 6.70 10.53
N GLU A 174 8.27 5.40 10.21
CA GLU A 174 8.55 4.35 11.18
C GLU A 174 10.02 3.94 11.17
N SER A 175 10.46 3.22 12.20
CA SER A 175 11.80 2.63 12.18
C SER A 175 11.81 1.40 11.27
N ARG A 176 12.95 1.11 10.62
CA ARG A 176 13.16 -0.11 9.84
C ARG A 176 12.81 -1.38 10.63
N LYS A 177 13.18 -1.43 11.92
CA LYS A 177 12.83 -2.57 12.80
C LYS A 177 11.32 -2.73 12.94
N GLN A 178 10.59 -1.62 13.01
CA GLN A 178 9.13 -1.64 13.12
C GLN A 178 8.49 -2.15 11.83
N VAL A 179 8.95 -1.71 10.66
CA VAL A 179 8.53 -2.23 9.35
C VAL A 179 8.72 -3.75 9.28
N GLN A 180 9.91 -4.25 9.65
CA GLN A 180 10.20 -5.68 9.67
C GLN A 180 9.29 -6.46 10.63
N ARG A 181 8.96 -5.89 11.80
CA ARG A 181 8.02 -6.50 12.76
C ARG A 181 6.61 -6.60 12.19
N TYR A 182 6.12 -5.56 11.49
CA TYR A 182 4.83 -5.64 10.81
C TYR A 182 4.86 -6.71 9.70
N ILE A 183 5.85 -6.69 8.83
CA ILE A 183 5.98 -7.72 7.78
C ILE A 183 5.98 -9.12 8.40
N ARG A 184 6.61 -9.30 9.55
CA ARG A 184 6.65 -10.59 10.23
C ARG A 184 5.27 -11.11 10.65
N LEU A 185 4.30 -10.24 10.94
CA LEU A 185 2.93 -10.64 11.27
C LEU A 185 2.22 -11.42 10.13
N THR A 186 2.66 -11.26 8.88
CA THR A 186 2.09 -12.00 7.75
C THR A 186 2.31 -13.51 7.81
N TYR A 187 3.12 -14.01 8.75
CA TYR A 187 3.35 -15.43 9.02
C TYR A 187 2.47 -15.99 10.14
N LEU A 188 1.58 -15.18 10.72
CA LEU A 188 0.57 -15.67 11.65
C LEU A 188 -0.60 -16.31 10.89
N ILE A 189 -1.21 -17.32 11.52
CA ILE A 189 -2.49 -17.84 11.04
C ILE A 189 -3.56 -16.73 11.14
N PRO A 190 -4.58 -16.75 10.27
CA PRO A 190 -5.58 -15.67 10.17
C PRO A 190 -6.26 -15.36 11.51
N GLU A 191 -6.56 -16.37 12.31
CA GLU A 191 -7.24 -16.23 13.59
C GLU A 191 -6.39 -15.50 14.62
N LEU A 192 -5.09 -15.81 14.72
CA LEU A 192 -4.18 -15.08 15.61
C LEU A 192 -3.98 -13.64 15.14
N LEU A 193 -3.89 -13.44 13.84
CA LEU A 193 -3.78 -12.11 13.25
C LEU A 193 -5.03 -11.26 13.54
N GLN A 194 -6.23 -11.87 13.52
CA GLN A 194 -7.46 -11.18 13.93
C GLN A 194 -7.43 -10.77 15.41
N LEU A 195 -6.87 -11.61 16.30
CA LEU A 195 -6.70 -11.23 17.71
C LEU A 195 -5.75 -10.04 17.91
N VAL A 196 -4.78 -9.88 17.00
CA VAL A 196 -3.91 -8.68 16.99
C VAL A 196 -4.69 -7.45 16.52
N ASP A 197 -5.51 -7.58 15.48
CA ASP A 197 -6.39 -6.50 15.00
C ASP A 197 -7.40 -6.07 16.05
N ASP A 198 -7.93 -7.03 16.83
CA ASP A 198 -8.86 -6.78 17.95
C ASP A 198 -8.17 -6.19 19.18
N GLY A 199 -6.84 -6.04 19.18
CA GLY A 199 -6.05 -5.54 20.30
C GLY A 199 -5.89 -6.54 21.48
N LYS A 200 -6.33 -7.80 21.30
CA LYS A 200 -6.20 -8.84 22.34
C LYS A 200 -4.77 -9.37 22.46
N ILE A 201 -4.02 -9.36 21.38
CA ILE A 201 -2.60 -9.69 21.35
C ILE A 201 -1.81 -8.44 20.95
N ALA A 202 -0.88 -8.02 21.78
CA ALA A 202 -0.01 -6.88 21.46
C ALA A 202 1.02 -7.24 20.37
N LEU A 203 1.54 -6.24 19.65
CA LEU A 203 2.46 -6.44 18.54
C LEU A 203 3.70 -7.27 18.90
N THR A 204 4.28 -7.07 20.09
CA THR A 204 5.52 -7.77 20.47
C THR A 204 5.30 -9.27 20.63
N PRO A 205 4.36 -9.78 21.45
CA PRO A 205 4.09 -11.21 21.50
C PRO A 205 3.61 -11.76 20.15
N ALA A 206 2.85 -11.01 19.36
CA ALA A 206 2.41 -11.44 18.03
C ALA A 206 3.59 -11.73 17.10
N VAL A 207 4.63 -10.89 17.12
CA VAL A 207 5.87 -11.13 16.36
C VAL A 207 6.57 -12.40 16.84
N GLU A 208 6.67 -12.63 18.15
CA GLU A 208 7.26 -13.86 18.69
C GLU A 208 6.46 -15.11 18.25
N LEU A 209 5.13 -15.06 18.32
CA LEU A 209 4.26 -16.16 17.85
C LEU A 209 4.44 -16.46 16.37
N SER A 210 4.75 -15.47 15.55
CA SER A 210 4.97 -15.65 14.10
C SER A 210 6.21 -16.49 13.76
N TYR A 211 7.11 -16.76 14.72
CA TYR A 211 8.24 -17.67 14.53
C TYR A 211 7.87 -19.13 14.77
N LEU A 212 6.70 -19.41 15.36
CA LEU A 212 6.22 -20.77 15.53
C LEU A 212 5.72 -21.34 14.20
N PRO A 213 5.91 -22.62 13.94
CA PRO A 213 5.27 -23.28 12.81
C PRO A 213 3.74 -23.26 12.96
N GLU A 214 3.03 -23.25 11.83
CA GLU A 214 1.57 -23.10 11.76
C GLU A 214 0.82 -24.07 12.70
N LYS A 215 1.26 -25.34 12.78
CA LYS A 215 0.70 -26.35 13.69
C LYS A 215 0.80 -25.93 15.17
N ALA A 216 1.91 -25.32 15.57
CA ALA A 216 2.08 -24.85 16.94
C ALA A 216 1.23 -23.60 17.23
N GLN A 217 1.07 -22.72 16.25
CA GLN A 217 0.16 -21.58 16.35
C GLN A 217 -1.29 -22.04 16.54
N THR A 218 -1.73 -23.05 15.77
CA THR A 218 -3.08 -23.64 15.88
C THR A 218 -3.31 -24.26 17.26
N CYS A 219 -2.34 -25.05 17.74
CA CYS A 219 -2.41 -25.66 19.07
C CYS A 219 -2.51 -24.61 20.19
N LEU A 220 -1.69 -23.54 20.09
CA LEU A 220 -1.74 -22.43 21.03
C LEU A 220 -3.11 -21.73 21.02
N LEU A 221 -3.68 -21.48 19.84
CA LEU A 221 -5.00 -20.88 19.72
C LEU A 221 -6.09 -21.73 20.35
N GLU A 222 -6.03 -23.07 20.22
CA GLU A 222 -6.94 -24.00 20.87
C GLU A 222 -6.83 -23.95 22.38
N GLU A 223 -5.60 -23.88 22.91
CA GLU A 223 -5.39 -23.73 24.37
C GLU A 223 -5.88 -22.38 24.89
N MET A 224 -5.66 -21.30 24.14
CA MET A 224 -6.20 -19.97 24.51
C MET A 224 -7.74 -20.01 24.58
N ARG A 225 -8.40 -20.67 23.65
CA ARG A 225 -9.87 -20.81 23.63
C ARG A 225 -10.42 -21.66 24.78
N ARG A 226 -9.65 -22.67 25.24
CA ARG A 226 -10.05 -23.52 26.38
C ARG A 226 -9.95 -22.78 27.71
N ASN A 227 -9.01 -21.86 27.81
CA ASN A 227 -8.73 -21.16 29.06
C ASN A 227 -9.40 -19.77 29.14
N ASP A 228 -10.33 -19.45 28.23
CA ASP A 228 -11.06 -18.16 28.16
C ASP A 228 -10.11 -16.94 28.19
N CYS A 229 -8.93 -17.04 27.59
CA CYS A 229 -7.93 -15.96 27.49
C CYS A 229 -8.07 -15.16 26.22
#